data_861ce34377a19829bf5e5c9d318aac61
#
_entry.id   861ce34377a19829bf5e5c9d318aac61
#
_cell.length_a   1.000
_cell.length_b   1.000
_cell.length_c   1.000
_cell.angle_alpha   90.00
_cell.angle_beta   90.00
_cell.angle_gamma   90.00
#
_symmetry.space_group_name_H-M   'P 1'
#
loop_
_entity.id
_entity.type
_entity.pdbx_description
1 polymer ?
#
loop_
_entity_poly.entity_id
_entity_poly.type
_entity_poly.pdbx_seq_one_letter_code
_entity_poly.pdbx_strand_id
1 'polypeptide(L)'
;MKYIKKLIYVLLLTVATQVATAQIKILYGPYLQNVKENEATIVWVADKPSIGWVELAPNDGTHYYGEERPKYFDTTNGVKNTSLLHAVKVKAFTPGTTYRYRIYSQEVLSHEGINVIYGRVAASDVYKKNALTFTTCDPNKKETSFVMINDIHGRENIITKLLNNANYKDKDLIIFNGDMVSEFKDEQTIFNGFMKESIDLFASEKPMYYARGNHETRGEFATSFQKYFSPKEPFLYYLFRQGPVCFIMLDTGEDKPDSDIEYSGITDYDGYRTDQVEWMKELYKNEDFKQAKFKVVIAHMPPSADLNIWHGQKDVLKKFVPILNELGVDLMLCGHLHRNKYEEPSAGIKFPVLVNSNNSVVSVETNGDQMNLEVLDLDGKVVTKKSYTAK
;
A
#
# COMPACT_ATOMS: atom_id res chain seq x y z
N MET A 1 -43.77 -53.68 -1.60
CA MET A 1 -43.49 -52.80 -2.76
C MET A 1 -43.95 -51.34 -2.55
N LYS A 2 -45.10 -51.03 -2.00
CA LYS A 2 -45.58 -49.66 -1.77
C LYS A 2 -44.71 -48.82 -0.80
N TYR A 3 -44.16 -49.45 0.24
CA TYR A 3 -43.31 -48.77 1.23
C TYR A 3 -41.88 -48.49 0.72
N ILE A 4 -41.35 -49.39 -0.10
CA ILE A 4 -40.01 -49.24 -0.70
C ILE A 4 -40.01 -48.05 -1.72
N LYS A 5 -41.10 -47.90 -2.51
CA LYS A 5 -41.25 -46.76 -3.43
C LYS A 5 -41.37 -45.43 -2.69
N LYS A 6 -42.05 -45.36 -1.53
CA LYS A 6 -42.14 -44.17 -0.70
C LYS A 6 -40.78 -43.83 -0.07
N LEU A 7 -40.01 -44.81 0.37
CA LEU A 7 -38.68 -44.59 0.94
C LEU A 7 -37.68 -44.09 -0.09
N ILE A 8 -37.75 -44.58 -1.33
CA ILE A 8 -36.92 -44.10 -2.44
C ILE A 8 -37.29 -42.65 -2.83
N TYR A 9 -38.57 -42.28 -2.83
CA TYR A 9 -39.00 -40.88 -3.08
C TYR A 9 -38.57 -39.92 -1.98
N VAL A 10 -38.61 -40.34 -0.72
CA VAL A 10 -38.11 -39.52 0.40
C VAL A 10 -36.60 -39.41 0.35
N LEU A 11 -35.86 -40.46 -0.01
CA LEU A 11 -34.40 -40.41 -0.18
C LEU A 11 -33.98 -39.55 -1.38
N LEU A 12 -34.71 -39.62 -2.50
CA LEU A 12 -34.50 -38.75 -3.66
C LEU A 12 -34.83 -37.28 -3.37
N LEU A 13 -35.83 -37.00 -2.55
CA LEU A 13 -36.14 -35.62 -2.10
C LEU A 13 -35.09 -35.09 -1.10
N THR A 14 -34.48 -35.94 -0.27
CA THR A 14 -33.42 -35.50 0.67
C THR A 14 -32.05 -35.35 0.00
N VAL A 15 -31.80 -36.01 -1.12
CA VAL A 15 -30.56 -35.84 -1.90
C VAL A 15 -30.65 -34.61 -2.83
N ALA A 16 -31.86 -34.14 -3.16
CA ALA A 16 -32.08 -32.91 -3.93
C ALA A 16 -31.97 -31.61 -3.09
N THR A 17 -31.72 -31.72 -1.79
CA THR A 17 -31.58 -30.57 -0.94
C THR A 17 -30.11 -30.36 -0.55
N GLN A 18 -29.64 -29.20 -0.92
CA GLN A 18 -28.47 -28.51 -0.37
C GLN A 18 -27.10 -28.85 -0.97
N VAL A 19 -26.91 -28.52 -2.22
CA VAL A 19 -25.78 -27.65 -2.47
C VAL A 19 -26.25 -26.24 -2.09
N ALA A 20 -26.33 -25.94 -0.83
CA ALA A 20 -26.29 -24.57 -0.36
C ALA A 20 -24.88 -24.08 -0.69
N THR A 21 -24.70 -23.57 -1.90
CA THR A 21 -23.47 -22.87 -2.25
C THR A 21 -23.35 -21.74 -1.24
N ALA A 22 -22.34 -21.80 -0.39
CA ALA A 22 -22.10 -20.75 0.59
C ALA A 22 -22.12 -19.40 -0.15
N GLN A 23 -22.83 -18.41 0.39
CA GLN A 23 -22.91 -17.07 -0.20
C GLN A 23 -21.50 -16.49 -0.34
N ILE A 24 -21.21 -15.86 -1.47
CA ILE A 24 -19.97 -15.11 -1.66
C ILE A 24 -19.75 -14.10 -0.52
N LYS A 25 -18.51 -13.91 -0.11
CA LYS A 25 -18.08 -13.00 0.95
C LYS A 25 -16.90 -12.14 0.49
N ILE A 26 -16.80 -10.95 1.05
CA ILE A 26 -15.54 -10.21 1.05
C ILE A 26 -14.66 -10.87 2.11
N LEU A 27 -13.52 -11.41 1.67
CA LEU A 27 -12.58 -12.13 2.52
C LEU A 27 -11.63 -11.17 3.23
N TYR A 28 -11.06 -10.23 2.47
CA TYR A 28 -10.15 -9.21 2.97
C TYR A 28 -10.44 -7.84 2.34
N GLY A 29 -10.24 -6.78 3.11
CA GLY A 29 -10.42 -5.41 2.65
C GLY A 29 -11.82 -4.83 2.91
N PRO A 30 -12.14 -3.70 2.27
CA PRO A 30 -11.30 -2.97 1.31
C PRO A 30 -10.13 -2.24 1.96
N TYR A 31 -9.13 -1.90 1.15
CA TYR A 31 -8.06 -1.00 1.54
C TYR A 31 -7.67 -0.08 0.37
N LEU A 32 -7.11 1.08 0.72
CA LEU A 32 -6.77 2.14 -0.22
C LEU A 32 -5.34 1.98 -0.72
N GLN A 33 -5.15 2.16 -2.01
CA GLN A 33 -3.85 2.19 -2.67
C GLN A 33 -3.75 3.38 -3.61
N ASN A 34 -2.54 3.93 -3.75
CA ASN A 34 -2.23 4.97 -4.74
C ASN A 34 -3.23 6.14 -4.72
N VAL A 35 -3.60 6.58 -3.52
CA VAL A 35 -4.44 7.78 -3.36
C VAL A 35 -3.60 8.98 -3.77
N LYS A 36 -4.05 9.70 -4.80
CA LYS A 36 -3.45 10.93 -5.29
C LYS A 36 -4.49 12.06 -5.23
N GLU A 37 -4.20 13.19 -5.81
CA GLU A 37 -5.11 14.33 -5.82
C GLU A 37 -6.40 14.08 -6.62
N ASN A 38 -6.32 13.26 -7.67
CA ASN A 38 -7.39 13.05 -8.65
C ASN A 38 -7.69 11.58 -8.93
N GLU A 39 -7.03 10.65 -8.27
CA GLU A 39 -7.26 9.22 -8.44
C GLU A 39 -7.02 8.45 -7.13
N ALA A 40 -7.64 7.30 -7.01
CA ALA A 40 -7.42 6.31 -5.96
C ALA A 40 -7.70 4.90 -6.47
N THR A 41 -7.05 3.91 -5.91
CA THR A 41 -7.36 2.50 -6.16
C THR A 41 -7.88 1.85 -4.90
N ILE A 42 -9.04 1.21 -4.97
CA ILE A 42 -9.65 0.47 -3.87
C ILE A 42 -9.46 -1.02 -4.16
N VAL A 43 -8.88 -1.73 -3.19
CA VAL A 43 -8.49 -3.13 -3.34
C VAL A 43 -9.21 -4.00 -2.30
N TRP A 44 -9.68 -5.18 -2.70
CA TRP A 44 -10.26 -6.18 -1.80
C TRP A 44 -10.17 -7.58 -2.41
N VAL A 45 -10.36 -8.60 -1.57
CA VAL A 45 -10.39 -10.00 -1.99
C VAL A 45 -11.75 -10.59 -1.64
N ALA A 46 -12.37 -11.26 -2.62
CA ALA A 46 -13.56 -12.07 -2.44
C ALA A 46 -13.17 -13.56 -2.29
N ASP A 47 -14.02 -14.37 -1.67
CA ASP A 47 -13.79 -15.80 -1.50
C ASP A 47 -14.16 -16.65 -2.73
N LYS A 48 -14.75 -15.99 -3.75
CA LYS A 48 -15.16 -16.63 -5.00
C LYS A 48 -14.89 -15.73 -6.21
N PRO A 49 -14.71 -16.32 -7.41
CA PRO A 49 -14.61 -15.54 -8.64
C PRO A 49 -15.83 -14.62 -8.81
N SER A 50 -15.58 -13.35 -9.02
CA SER A 50 -16.62 -12.33 -9.04
C SER A 50 -16.27 -11.17 -9.96
N ILE A 51 -17.29 -10.40 -10.34
CA ILE A 51 -17.12 -9.06 -10.91
C ILE A 51 -17.19 -8.06 -9.76
N GLY A 52 -16.13 -7.26 -9.60
CA GLY A 52 -16.01 -6.27 -8.53
C GLY A 52 -16.31 -4.84 -9.02
N TRP A 53 -16.98 -4.05 -8.16
CA TRP A 53 -17.14 -2.61 -8.40
C TRP A 53 -17.18 -1.81 -7.09
N VAL A 54 -16.89 -0.53 -7.24
CA VAL A 54 -17.00 0.49 -6.19
C VAL A 54 -18.18 1.40 -6.54
N GLU A 55 -19.02 1.71 -5.58
CA GLU A 55 -19.96 2.83 -5.64
C GLU A 55 -19.39 4.00 -4.84
N LEU A 56 -19.50 5.21 -5.40
CA LEU A 56 -18.93 6.42 -4.84
C LEU A 56 -20.01 7.46 -4.57
N ALA A 57 -19.89 8.17 -3.47
CA ALA A 57 -20.78 9.27 -3.10
C ALA A 57 -19.98 10.45 -2.52
N PRO A 58 -20.45 11.70 -2.67
CA PRO A 58 -19.90 12.83 -1.94
C PRO A 58 -20.10 12.65 -0.44
N ASN A 59 -19.22 13.24 0.38
CA ASN A 59 -19.40 13.27 1.83
C ASN A 59 -20.12 14.53 2.29
N ASP A 60 -21.39 14.65 1.90
CA ASP A 60 -22.24 15.84 2.06
C ASP A 60 -23.38 15.67 3.08
N GLY A 61 -23.38 14.56 3.83
CA GLY A 61 -24.42 14.26 4.82
C GLY A 61 -25.72 13.71 4.24
N THR A 62 -25.89 13.61 2.92
CA THR A 62 -27.07 13.00 2.30
C THR A 62 -27.12 11.50 2.53
N HIS A 63 -28.32 10.92 2.46
CA HIS A 63 -28.47 9.47 2.55
C HIS A 63 -27.73 8.78 1.39
N TYR A 64 -26.90 7.78 1.68
CA TYR A 64 -26.02 7.14 0.67
C TYR A 64 -26.79 6.64 -0.55
N TYR A 65 -27.96 6.03 -0.34
CA TYR A 65 -28.86 5.50 -1.39
C TYR A 65 -30.01 6.43 -1.75
N GLY A 66 -29.96 7.70 -1.36
CA GLY A 66 -30.95 8.69 -1.77
C GLY A 66 -30.94 8.98 -3.28
N GLU A 67 -29.81 8.66 -3.92
CA GLU A 67 -29.59 8.80 -5.35
C GLU A 67 -28.85 7.57 -5.87
N GLU A 68 -28.97 7.29 -7.18
CA GLU A 68 -28.16 6.27 -7.83
C GLU A 68 -26.68 6.70 -7.83
N ARG A 69 -25.79 5.83 -7.34
CA ARG A 69 -24.36 6.12 -7.25
C ARG A 69 -23.62 5.61 -8.48
N PRO A 70 -22.62 6.38 -9.00
CA PRO A 70 -21.78 5.92 -10.09
C PRO A 70 -21.01 4.66 -9.67
N LYS A 71 -20.93 3.70 -10.61
CA LYS A 71 -20.26 2.42 -10.44
C LYS A 71 -18.96 2.39 -11.23
N TYR A 72 -17.88 2.06 -10.54
CA TYR A 72 -16.56 1.90 -11.13
C TYR A 72 -16.14 0.44 -11.02
N PHE A 73 -15.85 -0.19 -12.15
CA PHE A 73 -15.57 -1.62 -12.22
C PHE A 73 -14.09 -1.92 -12.30
N ASP A 74 -13.68 -3.09 -11.76
CA ASP A 74 -12.40 -3.67 -12.08
C ASP A 74 -12.40 -4.16 -13.53
N THR A 75 -11.60 -3.52 -14.38
CA THR A 75 -11.57 -3.80 -15.82
C THR A 75 -10.15 -3.91 -16.36
N THR A 76 -10.01 -4.71 -17.43
CA THR A 76 -8.82 -4.74 -18.27
C THR A 76 -9.25 -4.48 -19.71
N ASN A 77 -8.77 -3.39 -20.32
CA ASN A 77 -9.10 -2.98 -21.68
C ASN A 77 -10.61 -2.93 -21.97
N GLY A 78 -11.41 -2.46 -20.99
CA GLY A 78 -12.86 -2.34 -21.10
C GLY A 78 -13.67 -3.60 -20.77
N VAL A 79 -13.01 -4.74 -20.54
CA VAL A 79 -13.66 -5.99 -20.08
C VAL A 79 -13.60 -6.07 -18.56
N LYS A 80 -14.74 -6.37 -17.93
CA LYS A 80 -14.80 -6.58 -16.48
C LYS A 80 -14.04 -7.84 -16.11
N ASN A 81 -13.16 -7.72 -15.12
CA ASN A 81 -12.38 -8.85 -14.62
C ASN A 81 -13.26 -9.78 -13.79
N THR A 82 -13.13 -11.09 -14.03
CA THR A 82 -13.64 -12.12 -13.14
C THR A 82 -12.48 -12.67 -12.34
N SER A 83 -12.39 -12.28 -11.06
CA SER A 83 -11.25 -12.60 -10.18
C SER A 83 -11.67 -12.73 -8.72
N LEU A 84 -10.74 -13.19 -7.87
CA LEU A 84 -10.86 -13.11 -6.42
C LEU A 84 -10.37 -11.75 -5.92
N LEU A 85 -9.20 -11.31 -6.37
CA LEU A 85 -8.62 -10.02 -6.06
C LEU A 85 -9.18 -8.96 -7.02
N HIS A 86 -9.74 -7.90 -6.47
CA HIS A 86 -10.24 -6.74 -7.21
C HIS A 86 -9.42 -5.51 -6.89
N ALA A 87 -9.09 -4.74 -7.94
CA ALA A 87 -8.42 -3.45 -7.85
C ALA A 87 -9.14 -2.45 -8.75
N VAL A 88 -9.95 -1.60 -8.16
CA VAL A 88 -10.76 -0.62 -8.89
C VAL A 88 -10.10 0.75 -8.81
N LYS A 89 -9.56 1.22 -9.92
CA LYS A 89 -9.01 2.56 -10.06
C LYS A 89 -10.12 3.55 -10.42
N VAL A 90 -10.35 4.50 -9.54
CA VAL A 90 -11.29 5.60 -9.75
C VAL A 90 -10.51 6.87 -10.03
N LYS A 91 -10.96 7.65 -11.01
CA LYS A 91 -10.33 8.89 -11.47
C LYS A 91 -11.29 10.07 -11.41
N ALA A 92 -10.74 11.26 -11.64
CA ALA A 92 -11.46 12.52 -11.68
C ALA A 92 -12.02 12.96 -10.32
N PHE A 93 -11.27 12.70 -9.26
CA PHE A 93 -11.51 13.30 -7.95
C PHE A 93 -11.11 14.77 -7.91
N THR A 94 -11.70 15.48 -6.95
CA THR A 94 -11.26 16.83 -6.57
C THR A 94 -10.19 16.71 -5.48
N PRO A 95 -9.06 17.43 -5.57
CA PRO A 95 -8.04 17.42 -4.54
C PRO A 95 -8.59 17.82 -3.16
N GLY A 96 -8.08 17.20 -2.10
CA GLY A 96 -8.43 17.52 -0.71
C GLY A 96 -9.89 17.23 -0.34
N THR A 97 -10.59 16.41 -1.12
CA THR A 97 -12.02 16.17 -0.95
C THR A 97 -12.25 14.79 -0.35
N THR A 98 -13.15 14.74 0.63
CA THR A 98 -13.57 13.47 1.25
C THR A 98 -14.73 12.87 0.48
N TYR A 99 -14.61 11.59 0.16
CA TYR A 99 -15.63 10.79 -0.51
C TYR A 99 -16.08 9.65 0.38
N ARG A 100 -17.33 9.21 0.21
CA ARG A 100 -17.87 7.98 0.79
C ARG A 100 -17.87 6.90 -0.27
N TYR A 101 -17.57 5.66 0.10
CA TYR A 101 -17.58 4.55 -0.86
C TYR A 101 -18.09 3.24 -0.26
N ARG A 102 -18.50 2.34 -1.14
CA ARG A 102 -18.84 0.94 -0.84
C ARG A 102 -18.30 0.05 -1.94
N ILE A 103 -17.92 -1.17 -1.57
CA ILE A 103 -17.47 -2.19 -2.50
C ILE A 103 -18.52 -3.28 -2.65
N TYR A 104 -18.52 -3.91 -3.83
CA TYR A 104 -19.41 -5.01 -4.18
C TYR A 104 -18.66 -6.07 -4.98
N SER A 105 -19.04 -7.33 -4.80
CA SER A 105 -18.57 -8.47 -5.59
C SER A 105 -19.76 -9.34 -5.98
N GLN A 106 -20.06 -9.44 -7.28
CA GLN A 106 -21.07 -10.35 -7.80
C GLN A 106 -20.43 -11.64 -8.27
N GLU A 107 -20.79 -12.75 -7.61
CA GLU A 107 -20.29 -14.10 -7.94
C GLU A 107 -20.56 -14.43 -9.40
N VAL A 108 -19.54 -15.01 -10.07
CA VAL A 108 -19.66 -15.60 -11.40
C VAL A 108 -19.67 -17.12 -11.25
N LEU A 109 -20.82 -17.72 -11.45
CA LEU A 109 -21.01 -19.18 -11.32
C LEU A 109 -20.45 -19.95 -12.52
N SER A 110 -20.63 -19.38 -13.73
CA SER A 110 -20.02 -19.88 -14.96
C SER A 110 -19.84 -18.77 -15.98
N HIS A 111 -18.87 -18.94 -16.89
CA HIS A 111 -18.63 -18.07 -18.01
C HIS A 111 -18.19 -18.91 -19.21
N GLU A 112 -19.09 -19.12 -20.17
CA GLU A 112 -18.87 -19.92 -21.37
C GLU A 112 -19.20 -19.10 -22.63
N GLY A 113 -18.18 -18.66 -23.33
CA GLY A 113 -18.33 -17.77 -24.46
C GLY A 113 -18.99 -16.44 -24.06
N ILE A 114 -20.18 -16.16 -24.61
CA ILE A 114 -20.96 -14.96 -24.27
C ILE A 114 -21.97 -15.20 -23.14
N ASN A 115 -22.09 -16.42 -22.65
CA ASN A 115 -23.05 -16.80 -21.61
C ASN A 115 -22.38 -16.70 -20.24
N VAL A 116 -22.90 -15.83 -19.38
CA VAL A 116 -22.44 -15.65 -18.01
C VAL A 116 -23.61 -15.90 -17.06
N ILE A 117 -23.39 -16.78 -16.09
CA ILE A 117 -24.37 -17.04 -15.01
C ILE A 117 -23.83 -16.40 -13.74
N TYR A 118 -24.61 -15.49 -13.18
CA TYR A 118 -24.25 -14.80 -11.96
C TYR A 118 -24.91 -15.44 -10.74
N GLY A 119 -24.16 -15.44 -9.64
CA GLY A 119 -24.62 -15.79 -8.32
C GLY A 119 -25.05 -14.58 -7.50
N ARG A 120 -24.85 -14.67 -6.19
CA ARG A 120 -25.21 -13.61 -5.24
C ARG A 120 -24.18 -12.48 -5.23
N VAL A 121 -24.56 -11.37 -4.60
CA VAL A 121 -23.68 -10.21 -4.38
C VAL A 121 -23.26 -10.18 -2.92
N ALA A 122 -21.95 -10.02 -2.69
CA ALA A 122 -21.39 -9.56 -1.43
C ALA A 122 -21.10 -8.06 -1.50
N ALA A 123 -21.20 -7.39 -0.38
CA ALA A 123 -20.90 -5.96 -0.28
C ALA A 123 -20.22 -5.66 1.06
N SER A 124 -19.52 -4.53 1.17
CA SER A 124 -19.23 -3.93 2.46
C SER A 124 -20.53 -3.71 3.23
N ASP A 125 -20.48 -3.83 4.58
CA ASP A 125 -21.72 -3.78 5.40
C ASP A 125 -22.50 -2.48 5.15
N VAL A 126 -23.61 -2.64 4.43
CA VAL A 126 -24.45 -1.51 3.98
C VAL A 126 -25.58 -1.17 4.94
N TYR A 127 -25.86 -2.02 5.93
CA TYR A 127 -27.03 -1.88 6.81
C TYR A 127 -26.66 -1.47 8.24
N LYS A 128 -25.52 -1.93 8.75
CA LYS A 128 -25.11 -1.75 10.14
C LYS A 128 -24.00 -0.71 10.33
N LYS A 129 -23.27 -0.39 9.28
CA LYS A 129 -22.15 0.54 9.30
C LYS A 129 -22.36 1.68 8.32
N ASN A 130 -21.83 2.84 8.64
CA ASN A 130 -21.72 3.94 7.68
C ASN A 130 -20.88 3.50 6.47
N ALA A 131 -21.06 4.17 5.35
CA ALA A 131 -20.17 4.02 4.22
C ALA A 131 -18.75 4.42 4.63
N LEU A 132 -17.75 3.68 4.14
CA LEU A 132 -16.34 4.02 4.34
C LEU A 132 -16.04 5.37 3.69
N THR A 133 -15.08 6.09 4.25
CA THR A 133 -14.65 7.40 3.72
C THR A 133 -13.16 7.40 3.43
N PHE A 134 -12.75 8.25 2.50
CA PHE A 134 -11.33 8.60 2.33
C PHE A 134 -11.22 10.02 1.78
N THR A 135 -10.07 10.64 2.02
CA THR A 135 -9.76 11.99 1.50
C THR A 135 -8.62 11.89 0.49
N THR A 136 -8.79 12.53 -0.66
CA THR A 136 -7.74 12.63 -1.69
C THR A 136 -6.60 13.53 -1.24
N CYS A 137 -5.41 13.35 -1.81
CA CYS A 137 -4.31 14.27 -1.58
C CYS A 137 -4.69 15.70 -1.99
N ASP A 138 -4.12 16.66 -1.27
CA ASP A 138 -4.26 18.08 -1.59
C ASP A 138 -2.88 18.71 -1.74
N PRO A 139 -2.39 18.93 -2.96
CA PRO A 139 -1.10 19.55 -3.19
C PRO A 139 -1.05 21.02 -2.73
N ASN A 140 -2.21 21.67 -2.50
CA ASN A 140 -2.31 23.05 -2.04
C ASN A 140 -2.44 23.19 -0.53
N LYS A 141 -2.55 22.09 0.21
CA LYS A 141 -2.56 22.08 1.67
C LYS A 141 -1.26 22.70 2.20
N LYS A 142 -1.36 23.54 3.22
CA LYS A 142 -0.20 24.27 3.78
C LYS A 142 0.67 23.38 4.69
N GLU A 143 0.09 22.37 5.24
CA GLU A 143 0.69 21.46 6.22
C GLU A 143 0.49 20.02 5.77
N THR A 144 1.42 19.16 6.14
CA THR A 144 1.33 17.70 5.90
C THR A 144 1.84 16.98 7.12
N SER A 145 1.17 15.91 7.49
CA SER A 145 1.61 15.03 8.56
C SER A 145 1.55 13.57 8.13
N PHE A 146 2.57 12.80 8.51
CA PHE A 146 2.61 11.38 8.21
C PHE A 146 3.35 10.58 9.27
N VAL A 147 3.11 9.29 9.27
CA VAL A 147 3.88 8.33 10.06
C VAL A 147 4.49 7.26 9.15
N MET A 148 5.65 6.74 9.55
CA MET A 148 6.31 5.63 8.86
C MET A 148 6.71 4.55 9.86
N ILE A 149 6.42 3.29 9.49
CA ILE A 149 6.89 2.08 10.17
C ILE A 149 7.53 1.13 9.15
N ASN A 150 8.37 0.22 9.61
CA ASN A 150 9.13 -0.72 8.80
C ASN A 150 9.52 -1.97 9.60
N ASP A 151 9.98 -3.02 8.91
CA ASP A 151 10.58 -4.21 9.53
C ASP A 151 9.66 -4.88 10.57
N ILE A 152 8.39 -5.00 10.26
CA ILE A 152 7.38 -5.62 11.15
C ILE A 152 7.54 -7.14 11.21
N HIS A 153 7.90 -7.79 10.07
CA HIS A 153 8.13 -9.23 9.98
C HIS A 153 6.98 -10.08 10.54
N GLY A 154 5.73 -9.67 10.30
CA GLY A 154 4.55 -10.41 10.73
C GLY A 154 4.32 -10.44 12.25
N ARG A 155 4.96 -9.57 13.03
CA ARG A 155 4.78 -9.51 14.49
C ARG A 155 3.41 -8.94 14.85
N GLU A 156 2.66 -9.69 15.62
CA GLU A 156 1.30 -9.33 16.03
C GLU A 156 1.24 -8.06 16.90
N ASN A 157 0.22 -7.25 16.68
CA ASN A 157 -0.11 -6.05 17.46
C ASN A 157 0.97 -4.94 17.51
N ILE A 158 2.06 -5.08 16.77
CA ILE A 158 3.13 -4.07 16.73
C ILE A 158 2.69 -2.85 15.95
N ILE A 159 1.99 -3.04 14.83
CA ILE A 159 1.46 -1.94 14.00
C ILE A 159 0.55 -1.06 14.85
N THR A 160 -0.42 -1.66 15.53
CA THR A 160 -1.36 -0.96 16.41
C THR A 160 -0.63 -0.16 17.49
N LYS A 161 0.38 -0.77 18.12
CA LYS A 161 1.15 -0.12 19.20
C LYS A 161 1.94 1.08 18.67
N LEU A 162 2.70 0.89 17.59
CA LEU A 162 3.54 1.94 17.01
C LEU A 162 2.70 3.10 16.47
N LEU A 163 1.64 2.81 15.72
CA LEU A 163 0.80 3.85 15.14
C LEU A 163 0.05 4.66 16.20
N ASN A 164 -0.43 4.01 17.27
CA ASN A 164 -1.06 4.72 18.39
C ASN A 164 -0.08 5.66 19.10
N ASN A 165 1.18 5.24 19.31
CA ASN A 165 2.22 6.09 19.91
C ASN A 165 2.44 7.38 19.11
N ALA A 166 2.25 7.35 17.80
CA ALA A 166 2.41 8.50 16.90
C ALA A 166 1.09 9.24 16.58
N ASN A 167 -0.01 8.94 17.27
CA ASN A 167 -1.34 9.55 17.02
C ASN A 167 -1.74 9.47 15.54
N TYR A 168 -1.62 8.29 14.91
CA TYR A 168 -1.85 8.10 13.48
C TYR A 168 -3.21 8.61 12.99
N LYS A 169 -4.21 8.68 13.86
CA LYS A 169 -5.57 9.15 13.51
C LYS A 169 -5.58 10.59 13.02
N ASP A 170 -4.69 11.41 13.56
CA ASP A 170 -4.55 12.82 13.23
C ASP A 170 -3.59 13.07 12.05
N LYS A 171 -2.97 12.02 11.50
CA LYS A 171 -2.04 12.14 10.38
C LYS A 171 -2.76 12.01 9.04
N ASP A 172 -2.23 12.67 8.02
CA ASP A 172 -2.80 12.64 6.68
C ASP A 172 -2.64 11.26 6.02
N LEU A 173 -1.48 10.62 6.19
CA LEU A 173 -1.15 9.36 5.54
C LEU A 173 -0.19 8.50 6.38
N ILE A 174 -0.13 7.22 6.00
CA ILE A 174 0.73 6.22 6.64
C ILE A 174 1.64 5.59 5.58
N ILE A 175 2.91 5.41 5.93
CA ILE A 175 3.93 4.81 5.07
C ILE A 175 4.42 3.51 5.70
N PHE A 176 4.40 2.44 4.91
CA PHE A 176 5.10 1.20 5.19
C PHE A 176 6.40 1.19 4.38
N ASN A 177 7.52 1.10 5.09
CA ASN A 177 8.83 1.16 4.45
C ASN A 177 9.53 -0.20 4.50
N GLY A 178 8.85 -1.22 3.98
CA GLY A 178 9.41 -2.55 3.72
C GLY A 178 9.48 -3.48 4.93
N ASP A 179 9.72 -4.74 4.63
CA ASP A 179 9.89 -5.85 5.56
C ASP A 179 8.71 -6.00 6.55
N MET A 180 7.51 -5.83 6.02
CA MET A 180 6.29 -6.05 6.81
C MET A 180 6.05 -7.54 7.08
N VAL A 181 6.58 -8.43 6.23
CA VAL A 181 6.66 -9.88 6.40
C VAL A 181 8.08 -10.37 6.17
N SER A 182 8.40 -11.59 6.61
CA SER A 182 9.75 -12.16 6.42
C SER A 182 9.94 -12.83 5.07
N GLU A 183 8.86 -13.14 4.37
CA GLU A 183 8.88 -13.79 3.07
C GLU A 183 7.49 -13.68 2.41
N PHE A 184 7.42 -13.55 1.10
CA PHE A 184 6.18 -13.38 0.35
C PHE A 184 5.73 -14.70 -0.29
N LYS A 185 5.16 -15.62 0.53
CA LYS A 185 4.81 -16.99 0.12
C LYS A 185 3.48 -17.09 -0.59
N ASP A 186 2.46 -16.44 -0.05
CA ASP A 186 1.07 -16.55 -0.49
C ASP A 186 0.25 -15.33 -0.05
N GLU A 187 -1.00 -15.30 -0.46
CA GLU A 187 -1.94 -14.27 -0.04
C GLU A 187 -2.17 -14.24 1.47
N GLN A 188 -2.18 -15.40 2.14
CA GLN A 188 -2.41 -15.48 3.58
C GLN A 188 -1.25 -14.84 4.36
N THR A 189 -0.03 -14.97 3.86
CA THR A 189 1.15 -14.31 4.44
C THR A 189 0.98 -12.80 4.48
N ILE A 190 0.42 -12.20 3.42
CA ILE A 190 0.15 -10.76 3.37
C ILE A 190 -0.89 -10.37 4.43
N PHE A 191 -2.05 -11.03 4.38
CA PHE A 191 -3.18 -10.59 5.20
C PHE A 191 -2.99 -10.94 6.67
N ASN A 192 -2.50 -12.13 7.00
CA ASN A 192 -2.26 -12.52 8.39
C ASN A 192 -0.99 -11.85 8.96
N GLY A 193 0.00 -11.52 8.12
CA GLY A 193 1.24 -10.89 8.56
C GLY A 193 1.10 -9.43 8.97
N PHE A 194 0.25 -8.65 8.27
CA PHE A 194 0.11 -7.21 8.58
C PHE A 194 -1.15 -6.54 8.01
N MET A 195 -1.69 -6.99 6.87
CA MET A 195 -2.77 -6.25 6.20
C MET A 195 -4.09 -6.34 6.94
N LYS A 196 -4.41 -7.45 7.58
CA LYS A 196 -5.64 -7.59 8.37
C LYS A 196 -5.65 -6.59 9.54
N GLU A 197 -4.56 -6.51 10.30
CA GLU A 197 -4.40 -5.52 11.36
C GLU A 197 -4.51 -4.09 10.81
N SER A 198 -3.88 -3.82 9.66
CA SER A 198 -3.91 -2.50 9.01
C SER A 198 -5.31 -2.12 8.51
N ILE A 199 -6.06 -3.06 7.92
CA ILE A 199 -7.44 -2.84 7.46
C ILE A 199 -8.37 -2.55 8.64
N ASP A 200 -8.27 -3.33 9.70
CA ASP A 200 -9.08 -3.15 10.90
C ASP A 200 -8.78 -1.81 11.60
N LEU A 201 -7.55 -1.31 11.47
CA LEU A 201 -7.10 -0.10 12.14
C LEU A 201 -7.33 1.18 11.31
N PHE A 202 -6.97 1.19 10.01
CA PHE A 202 -6.96 2.43 9.23
C PHE A 202 -7.05 2.26 7.70
N ALA A 203 -6.53 1.16 7.12
CA ALA A 203 -6.23 1.11 5.68
C ALA A 203 -7.46 1.20 4.77
N SER A 204 -8.67 0.99 5.32
CA SER A 204 -9.94 1.19 4.61
C SER A 204 -10.28 2.67 4.41
N GLU A 205 -9.78 3.58 5.25
CA GLU A 205 -10.23 4.99 5.23
C GLU A 205 -9.07 5.99 5.19
N LYS A 206 -7.85 5.58 5.53
CA LYS A 206 -6.66 6.43 5.48
C LYS A 206 -5.67 5.94 4.42
N PRO A 207 -5.12 6.84 3.59
CA PRO A 207 -4.14 6.47 2.56
C PRO A 207 -2.92 5.77 3.14
N MET A 208 -2.55 4.66 2.52
CA MET A 208 -1.37 3.88 2.81
C MET A 208 -0.46 3.84 1.58
N TYR A 209 0.82 4.13 1.78
CA TYR A 209 1.84 4.05 0.73
C TYR A 209 2.91 3.06 1.16
N TYR A 210 3.41 2.28 0.20
CA TYR A 210 4.33 1.21 0.51
C TYR A 210 5.58 1.29 -0.37
N ALA A 211 6.76 1.41 0.27
CA ALA A 211 8.05 1.13 -0.35
C ALA A 211 8.45 -0.30 0.00
N ARG A 212 8.70 -1.15 -1.01
CA ARG A 212 8.99 -2.57 -0.82
C ARG A 212 10.35 -2.77 -0.14
N GLY A 213 10.41 -3.68 0.84
CA GLY A 213 11.66 -4.16 1.44
C GLY A 213 12.24 -5.37 0.71
N ASN A 214 13.41 -5.82 1.16
CA ASN A 214 14.06 -6.98 0.55
C ASN A 214 13.35 -8.31 0.91
N HIS A 215 12.66 -8.39 2.03
CA HIS A 215 11.91 -9.58 2.41
C HIS A 215 10.65 -9.80 1.55
N GLU A 216 10.02 -8.76 1.03
CA GLU A 216 8.90 -8.89 0.09
C GLU A 216 9.33 -9.33 -1.31
N THR A 217 10.63 -9.38 -1.59
CA THR A 217 11.15 -9.89 -2.86
C THR A 217 11.38 -11.39 -2.84
N ARG A 218 11.29 -12.02 -1.67
CA ARG A 218 11.55 -13.45 -1.44
C ARG A 218 10.25 -14.25 -1.43
N GLY A 219 10.32 -15.47 -1.94
CA GLY A 219 9.20 -16.40 -1.99
C GLY A 219 8.51 -16.42 -3.35
N GLU A 220 7.77 -17.49 -3.57
CA GLU A 220 7.09 -17.78 -4.85
C GLU A 220 5.99 -16.79 -5.21
N PHE A 221 5.50 -16.02 -4.24
CA PHE A 221 4.44 -15.03 -4.45
C PHE A 221 4.98 -13.60 -4.66
N ALA A 222 6.30 -13.39 -4.60
CA ALA A 222 6.95 -12.07 -4.71
C ALA A 222 6.55 -11.29 -5.97
N THR A 223 6.41 -11.97 -7.12
CA THR A 223 5.97 -11.34 -8.38
C THR A 223 4.51 -10.87 -8.36
N SER A 224 3.74 -11.25 -7.35
CA SER A 224 2.37 -10.79 -7.13
C SER A 224 2.27 -9.53 -6.28
N PHE A 225 3.37 -9.05 -5.66
CA PHE A 225 3.37 -7.88 -4.77
C PHE A 225 2.64 -6.68 -5.39
N GLN A 226 2.94 -6.35 -6.64
CA GLN A 226 2.34 -5.20 -7.33
C GLN A 226 0.82 -5.29 -7.46
N LYS A 227 0.24 -6.48 -7.53
CA LYS A 227 -1.22 -6.66 -7.61
C LYS A 227 -1.95 -6.19 -6.36
N TYR A 228 -1.26 -6.22 -5.21
CA TYR A 228 -1.79 -5.85 -3.89
C TYR A 228 -1.43 -4.42 -3.48
N PHE A 229 -0.21 -3.94 -3.79
CA PHE A 229 0.34 -2.69 -3.23
C PHE A 229 0.66 -1.58 -4.23
N SER A 230 0.60 -1.85 -5.51
CA SER A 230 0.63 -0.81 -6.56
C SER A 230 -0.16 -1.26 -7.78
N PRO A 231 -1.39 -1.76 -7.58
CA PRO A 231 -2.19 -2.23 -8.70
C PRO A 231 -2.48 -1.08 -9.66
N LYS A 232 -2.47 -1.41 -10.96
CA LYS A 232 -2.74 -0.44 -12.05
C LYS A 232 -1.68 0.66 -12.21
N GLU A 233 -0.55 0.57 -11.51
CA GLU A 233 0.62 1.43 -11.73
C GLU A 233 1.68 0.69 -12.57
N PRO A 234 2.53 1.41 -13.32
CA PRO A 234 3.54 0.75 -14.16
C PRO A 234 4.69 0.15 -13.35
N PHE A 235 5.02 0.76 -12.21
CA PHE A 235 6.18 0.43 -11.37
C PHE A 235 5.83 0.41 -9.88
N LEU A 236 6.73 -0.16 -9.07
CA LEU A 236 6.68 -0.10 -7.61
C LEU A 236 7.36 1.16 -7.05
N TYR A 237 8.06 1.91 -7.89
CA TYR A 237 8.64 3.20 -7.56
C TYR A 237 7.81 4.31 -8.22
N TYR A 238 7.51 5.35 -7.47
CA TYR A 238 6.61 6.42 -7.89
C TYR A 238 6.82 7.67 -7.05
N LEU A 239 6.21 8.77 -7.45
CA LEU A 239 6.11 9.96 -6.63
C LEU A 239 4.65 10.39 -6.47
N PHE A 240 4.37 11.09 -5.38
CA PHE A 240 3.12 11.80 -5.15
C PHE A 240 3.38 13.01 -4.25
N ARG A 241 2.44 13.94 -4.23
CA ARG A 241 2.53 15.15 -3.41
C ARG A 241 1.35 15.26 -2.47
N GLN A 242 1.66 15.62 -1.22
CA GLN A 242 0.69 16.05 -0.22
C GLN A 242 1.17 17.37 0.37
N GLY A 243 0.43 18.44 0.14
CA GLY A 243 0.79 19.78 0.60
C GLY A 243 2.20 20.20 0.20
N PRO A 244 3.05 20.62 1.15
CA PRO A 244 4.42 21.04 0.86
C PRO A 244 5.41 19.90 0.60
N VAL A 245 5.01 18.62 0.76
CA VAL A 245 5.92 17.47 0.67
C VAL A 245 5.69 16.68 -0.61
N CYS A 246 6.75 16.50 -1.40
CA CYS A 246 6.84 15.51 -2.46
C CYS A 246 7.53 14.26 -1.92
N PHE A 247 6.81 13.14 -1.96
CA PHE A 247 7.31 11.83 -1.58
C PHE A 247 7.85 11.12 -2.81
N ILE A 248 9.10 10.64 -2.72
CA ILE A 248 9.77 9.84 -3.74
C ILE A 248 9.90 8.43 -3.17
N MET A 249 9.02 7.54 -3.61
CA MET A 249 9.02 6.14 -3.17
C MET A 249 9.97 5.36 -4.07
N LEU A 250 10.98 4.73 -3.48
CA LEU A 250 11.96 3.92 -4.21
C LEU A 250 11.91 2.46 -3.75
N ASP A 251 12.20 1.57 -4.68
CA ASP A 251 12.30 0.13 -4.42
C ASP A 251 13.76 -0.30 -4.50
N THR A 252 14.35 -0.60 -3.37
CA THR A 252 15.77 -0.95 -3.28
C THR A 252 16.08 -2.40 -3.63
N GLY A 253 15.06 -3.25 -3.82
CA GLY A 253 15.23 -4.67 -4.14
C GLY A 253 15.96 -5.45 -3.04
N GLU A 254 16.76 -6.44 -3.42
CA GLU A 254 17.48 -7.32 -2.53
C GLU A 254 18.82 -6.77 -2.02
N ASP A 255 19.27 -7.30 -0.90
CA ASP A 255 20.50 -6.86 -0.20
C ASP A 255 21.78 -7.52 -0.69
N LYS A 256 21.73 -8.74 -1.27
CA LYS A 256 22.86 -9.45 -1.85
C LYS A 256 22.97 -9.26 -3.37
N PRO A 257 24.10 -9.59 -4.01
CA PRO A 257 24.20 -9.54 -5.47
C PRO A 257 23.31 -10.59 -6.14
N ASP A 258 22.86 -10.32 -7.37
CA ASP A 258 22.00 -11.25 -8.14
C ASP A 258 22.65 -12.62 -8.34
N SER A 259 23.97 -12.71 -8.29
CA SER A 259 24.74 -13.96 -8.37
C SER A 259 24.78 -14.75 -7.05
N ASP A 260 24.18 -14.26 -5.97
CA ASP A 260 24.18 -14.96 -4.69
C ASP A 260 23.41 -16.27 -4.78
N ILE A 261 23.95 -17.31 -4.15
CA ILE A 261 23.38 -18.66 -4.18
C ILE A 261 21.98 -18.72 -3.55
N GLU A 262 21.68 -17.84 -2.60
CA GLU A 262 20.36 -17.77 -1.96
C GLU A 262 19.23 -17.44 -2.95
N TYR A 263 19.55 -16.74 -4.05
CA TYR A 263 18.54 -16.35 -5.03
C TYR A 263 18.38 -17.36 -6.17
N SER A 264 19.20 -18.37 -6.23
CA SER A 264 19.12 -19.43 -7.23
C SER A 264 19.02 -18.94 -8.68
N GLY A 265 19.55 -17.73 -8.96
CA GLY A 265 19.58 -17.12 -10.29
C GLY A 265 18.24 -16.56 -10.78
N ILE A 266 17.28 -16.29 -9.88
CA ILE A 266 15.94 -15.74 -10.28
C ILE A 266 15.81 -14.23 -10.08
N THR A 267 16.86 -13.53 -9.68
CA THR A 267 16.87 -12.08 -9.41
C THR A 267 17.61 -11.30 -10.49
N ASP A 268 17.22 -10.05 -10.71
CA ASP A 268 17.87 -9.05 -11.57
C ASP A 268 17.72 -7.65 -10.93
N TYR A 269 18.08 -7.53 -9.66
CA TYR A 269 17.92 -6.26 -8.93
C TYR A 269 18.97 -5.23 -9.30
N ASP A 270 20.15 -5.64 -9.77
CA ASP A 270 21.16 -4.71 -10.26
C ASP A 270 20.68 -3.97 -11.51
N GLY A 271 20.02 -4.67 -12.44
CA GLY A 271 19.33 -4.09 -13.59
C GLY A 271 18.18 -3.20 -13.16
N TYR A 272 17.29 -3.72 -12.32
CA TYR A 272 16.11 -3.02 -11.82
C TYR A 272 16.45 -1.69 -11.12
N ARG A 273 17.52 -1.64 -10.29
CA ARG A 273 17.99 -0.37 -9.70
C ARG A 273 18.51 0.60 -10.76
N THR A 274 19.08 0.12 -11.86
CA THR A 274 19.52 0.96 -12.97
C THR A 274 18.33 1.61 -13.69
N ASP A 275 17.26 0.86 -13.92
CA ASP A 275 16.03 1.39 -14.53
C ASP A 275 15.41 2.51 -13.67
N GLN A 276 15.45 2.37 -12.34
CA GLN A 276 14.99 3.43 -11.44
C GLN A 276 15.81 4.70 -11.54
N VAL A 277 17.12 4.59 -11.80
CA VAL A 277 17.99 5.77 -12.03
C VAL A 277 17.51 6.56 -13.24
N GLU A 278 17.16 5.89 -14.34
CA GLU A 278 16.64 6.57 -15.53
C GLU A 278 15.29 7.27 -15.25
N TRP A 279 14.42 6.63 -14.47
CA TRP A 279 13.19 7.28 -14.03
C TRP A 279 13.46 8.48 -13.11
N MET A 280 14.38 8.37 -12.14
CA MET A 280 14.73 9.47 -11.24
C MET A 280 15.29 10.69 -11.98
N LYS A 281 16.05 10.51 -13.06
CA LYS A 281 16.56 11.60 -13.89
C LYS A 281 15.45 12.45 -14.52
N GLU A 282 14.25 11.91 -14.66
CA GLU A 282 13.11 12.63 -15.24
C GLU A 282 12.26 13.38 -14.20
N LEU A 283 12.50 13.18 -12.89
CA LEU A 283 11.69 13.76 -11.81
C LEU A 283 11.66 15.29 -11.82
N TYR A 284 12.75 15.92 -12.24
CA TYR A 284 12.80 17.40 -12.32
C TYR A 284 11.79 17.99 -13.32
N LYS A 285 11.21 17.16 -14.22
CA LYS A 285 10.17 17.59 -15.17
C LYS A 285 8.77 17.55 -14.54
N ASN A 286 8.60 16.84 -13.43
CA ASN A 286 7.32 16.66 -12.77
C ASN A 286 6.93 17.91 -11.98
N GLU A 287 5.70 18.38 -12.12
CA GLU A 287 5.23 19.60 -11.46
C GLU A 287 5.11 19.44 -9.94
N ASP A 288 4.66 18.29 -9.43
CA ASP A 288 4.61 18.02 -8.01
C ASP A 288 5.99 18.08 -7.36
N PHE A 289 6.99 17.55 -8.07
CA PHE A 289 8.38 17.63 -7.63
C PHE A 289 8.90 19.07 -7.58
N LYS A 290 8.63 19.86 -8.62
CA LYS A 290 9.10 21.27 -8.72
C LYS A 290 8.48 22.16 -7.65
N GLN A 291 7.19 22.00 -7.39
CA GLN A 291 6.42 22.89 -6.52
C GLN A 291 6.52 22.52 -5.04
N ALA A 292 7.02 21.32 -4.72
CA ALA A 292 7.17 20.90 -3.34
C ALA A 292 8.27 21.68 -2.61
N LYS A 293 8.00 22.07 -1.37
CA LYS A 293 9.00 22.68 -0.48
C LYS A 293 10.00 21.66 0.05
N PHE A 294 9.52 20.45 0.30
CA PHE A 294 10.32 19.35 0.82
C PHE A 294 10.27 18.15 -0.11
N LYS A 295 11.41 17.57 -0.41
CA LYS A 295 11.58 16.34 -1.18
C LYS A 295 12.04 15.24 -0.24
N VAL A 296 11.13 14.32 0.10
CA VAL A 296 11.38 13.23 1.05
C VAL A 296 11.44 11.91 0.28
N VAL A 297 12.56 11.22 0.38
CA VAL A 297 12.77 9.89 -0.18
C VAL A 297 12.38 8.84 0.85
N ILE A 298 11.59 7.87 0.43
CA ILE A 298 11.26 6.66 1.19
C ILE A 298 11.89 5.48 0.46
N ALA A 299 12.81 4.79 1.11
CA ALA A 299 13.48 3.64 0.55
C ALA A 299 13.89 2.69 1.67
N HIS A 300 13.69 1.40 1.50
CA HIS A 300 13.91 0.46 2.58
C HIS A 300 15.37 0.38 3.01
N MET A 301 16.29 0.09 2.07
CA MET A 301 17.72 -0.01 2.37
C MET A 301 18.40 1.36 2.36
N PRO A 302 19.14 1.74 3.43
CA PRO A 302 19.90 2.98 3.45
C PRO A 302 21.15 2.87 2.57
N PRO A 303 21.58 3.96 1.91
CA PRO A 303 22.91 4.02 1.31
C PRO A 303 23.98 3.93 2.42
N SER A 304 25.09 3.25 2.15
CA SER A 304 26.19 3.21 3.11
C SER A 304 27.54 3.09 2.41
N ALA A 305 28.51 3.81 2.91
CA ALA A 305 29.91 3.77 2.47
C ALA A 305 30.77 2.77 3.27
N ASP A 306 30.19 2.08 4.25
CA ASP A 306 30.89 1.07 5.04
C ASP A 306 31.27 -0.12 4.15
N LEU A 307 32.51 -0.60 4.26
CA LEU A 307 33.02 -1.71 3.46
C LEU A 307 32.39 -3.06 3.82
N ASN A 308 31.86 -3.19 5.03
CA ASN A 308 31.29 -4.43 5.58
C ASN A 308 29.77 -4.51 5.48
N ILE A 309 29.15 -3.87 4.51
CA ILE A 309 27.70 -3.89 4.28
C ILE A 309 27.33 -4.72 3.07
N TRP A 310 26.03 -4.99 2.96
CA TRP A 310 25.46 -5.75 1.86
C TRP A 310 25.60 -5.03 0.51
N HIS A 311 25.61 -5.81 -0.55
CA HIS A 311 25.75 -5.33 -1.93
C HIS A 311 24.66 -4.31 -2.30
N GLY A 312 23.40 -4.57 -1.96
CA GLY A 312 22.27 -3.67 -2.26
C GLY A 312 22.48 -2.27 -1.70
N GLN A 313 22.97 -2.14 -0.46
CA GLN A 313 23.24 -0.82 0.14
C GLN A 313 24.38 -0.07 -0.59
N LYS A 314 25.44 -0.81 -1.03
CA LYS A 314 26.52 -0.23 -1.85
C LYS A 314 25.99 0.23 -3.22
N ASP A 315 25.11 -0.55 -3.81
CA ASP A 315 24.53 -0.25 -5.12
C ASP A 315 23.57 0.95 -5.03
N VAL A 316 22.77 1.06 -3.96
CA VAL A 316 21.97 2.27 -3.65
C VAL A 316 22.87 3.49 -3.52
N LEU A 317 23.97 3.40 -2.77
CA LEU A 317 24.95 4.48 -2.67
C LEU A 317 25.51 4.88 -4.04
N LYS A 318 25.90 3.90 -4.85
CA LYS A 318 26.56 4.12 -6.15
C LYS A 318 25.59 4.66 -7.20
N LYS A 319 24.36 4.15 -7.25
CA LYS A 319 23.39 4.44 -8.32
C LYS A 319 22.42 5.54 -7.97
N PHE A 320 21.81 5.51 -6.76
CA PHE A 320 20.74 6.44 -6.40
C PHE A 320 21.27 7.77 -5.86
N VAL A 321 22.24 7.71 -4.95
CA VAL A 321 22.71 8.89 -4.24
C VAL A 321 23.22 10.02 -5.17
N PRO A 322 23.96 9.77 -6.26
CA PRO A 322 24.36 10.83 -7.16
C PRO A 322 23.16 11.62 -7.72
N ILE A 323 22.13 10.90 -8.17
CA ILE A 323 20.91 11.53 -8.72
C ILE A 323 20.12 12.24 -7.62
N LEU A 324 19.96 11.62 -6.45
CA LEU A 324 19.27 12.25 -5.31
C LEU A 324 19.99 13.53 -4.83
N ASN A 325 21.31 13.57 -4.89
CA ASN A 325 22.11 14.76 -4.62
C ASN A 325 21.82 15.89 -5.64
N GLU A 326 21.71 15.55 -6.93
CA GLU A 326 21.38 16.49 -8.01
C GLU A 326 19.95 17.02 -7.88
N LEU A 327 19.00 16.14 -7.51
CA LEU A 327 17.60 16.46 -7.28
C LEU A 327 17.37 17.34 -6.04
N GLY A 328 18.38 17.49 -5.18
CA GLY A 328 18.30 18.34 -3.98
C GLY A 328 17.32 17.79 -2.94
N VAL A 329 17.36 16.48 -2.68
CA VAL A 329 16.57 15.82 -1.64
C VAL A 329 16.82 16.44 -0.27
N ASP A 330 15.78 16.56 0.55
CA ASP A 330 15.85 17.18 1.88
C ASP A 330 15.97 16.14 3.01
N LEU A 331 15.48 14.92 2.79
CA LEU A 331 15.50 13.84 3.78
C LEU A 331 15.31 12.49 3.10
N MET A 332 16.05 11.47 3.55
CA MET A 332 15.81 10.07 3.19
C MET A 332 15.45 9.28 4.44
N LEU A 333 14.32 8.56 4.39
CA LEU A 333 13.82 7.70 5.45
C LEU A 333 13.99 6.23 5.03
N CYS A 334 14.65 5.46 5.90
CA CYS A 334 15.01 4.06 5.65
C CYS A 334 14.61 3.14 6.82
N GLY A 335 14.63 1.83 6.58
CA GLY A 335 14.50 0.74 7.55
C GLY A 335 15.70 -0.20 7.49
N HIS A 336 15.45 -1.52 7.38
CA HIS A 336 16.41 -2.59 7.10
C HIS A 336 17.39 -2.94 8.22
N LEU A 337 17.92 -1.97 8.96
CA LEU A 337 18.97 -2.22 9.95
C LEU A 337 18.47 -2.57 11.34
N HIS A 338 17.16 -2.59 11.56
CA HIS A 338 16.49 -2.86 12.85
C HIS A 338 17.00 -2.01 14.03
N ARG A 339 17.58 -0.84 13.74
CA ARG A 339 18.12 0.09 14.75
C ARG A 339 17.90 1.53 14.30
N ASN A 340 17.75 2.43 15.26
CA ASN A 340 17.69 3.86 14.97
C ASN A 340 19.11 4.39 14.68
N LYS A 341 19.26 5.05 13.54
CA LYS A 341 20.49 5.72 13.14
C LYS A 341 20.16 6.99 12.38
N TYR A 342 20.78 8.07 12.72
CA TYR A 342 20.69 9.33 11.99
C TYR A 342 22.04 9.76 11.48
N GLU A 343 22.14 10.03 10.20
CA GLU A 343 23.36 10.49 9.54
C GLU A 343 23.16 11.89 8.99
N GLU A 344 24.02 12.82 9.41
CA GLU A 344 24.06 14.18 8.88
C GLU A 344 24.61 14.17 7.45
N PRO A 345 24.29 15.17 6.62
CA PRO A 345 24.86 15.31 5.28
C PRO A 345 26.40 15.25 5.30
N SER A 346 26.96 14.63 4.29
CA SER A 346 28.40 14.46 4.11
C SER A 346 28.83 14.81 2.69
N ALA A 347 30.13 14.77 2.39
CA ALA A 347 30.63 15.05 1.04
C ALA A 347 30.05 14.13 -0.04
N GLY A 348 29.72 12.87 0.31
CA GLY A 348 29.14 11.88 -0.62
C GLY A 348 27.63 11.87 -0.65
N ILE A 349 26.98 12.14 0.47
CA ILE A 349 25.51 12.12 0.63
C ILE A 349 25.07 13.50 1.13
N LYS A 350 24.53 14.35 0.25
CA LYS A 350 24.26 15.77 0.53
C LYS A 350 22.95 16.03 1.30
N PHE A 351 22.29 14.99 1.75
CA PHE A 351 21.04 15.04 2.50
C PHE A 351 21.11 14.13 3.74
N PRO A 352 20.35 14.43 4.79
CA PRO A 352 20.30 13.56 5.96
C PRO A 352 19.61 12.24 5.65
N VAL A 353 20.07 11.16 6.30
CA VAL A 353 19.49 9.82 6.23
C VAL A 353 19.07 9.39 7.63
N LEU A 354 17.80 9.08 7.80
CA LEU A 354 17.26 8.45 9.01
C LEU A 354 16.96 6.98 8.73
N VAL A 355 17.59 6.09 9.48
CA VAL A 355 17.20 4.68 9.57
C VAL A 355 16.32 4.51 10.79
N ASN A 356 15.10 4.02 10.58
CA ASN A 356 14.17 3.72 11.67
C ASN A 356 14.31 2.27 12.12
N SER A 357 14.19 2.03 13.42
CA SER A 357 14.20 0.68 13.98
C SER A 357 12.88 -0.05 13.72
N ASN A 358 12.91 -1.37 13.78
CA ASN A 358 11.73 -2.24 13.77
C ASN A 358 10.86 -2.13 15.04
N ASN A 359 11.29 -1.35 16.04
CA ASN A 359 10.61 -1.09 17.31
C ASN A 359 10.31 0.39 17.53
N SER A 360 10.26 1.17 16.47
CA SER A 360 9.95 2.59 16.54
C SER A 360 9.11 3.05 15.33
N VAL A 361 8.48 4.19 15.49
CA VAL A 361 7.70 4.87 14.47
C VAL A 361 8.25 6.25 14.23
N VAL A 362 8.38 6.63 12.97
CA VAL A 362 8.70 8.00 12.57
C VAL A 362 7.41 8.77 12.46
N SER A 363 7.33 9.94 13.09
CA SER A 363 6.25 10.91 12.96
C SER A 363 6.79 12.21 12.39
N VAL A 364 6.19 12.70 11.31
CA VAL A 364 6.63 13.94 10.65
C VAL A 364 5.45 14.87 10.48
N GLU A 365 5.68 16.14 10.75
CA GLU A 365 4.73 17.22 10.56
C GLU A 365 5.41 18.42 9.93
N THR A 366 4.74 19.04 8.96
CA THR A 366 5.20 20.31 8.38
C THR A 366 4.35 21.47 8.91
N ASN A 367 4.98 22.61 9.11
CA ASN A 367 4.33 23.87 9.47
C ASN A 367 5.03 25.02 8.74
N GLY A 368 4.40 25.51 7.68
CA GLY A 368 4.99 26.55 6.82
C GLY A 368 6.25 26.06 6.11
N ASP A 369 7.40 26.64 6.48
CA ASP A 369 8.72 26.30 5.92
C ASP A 369 9.53 25.37 6.84
N GLN A 370 8.88 24.80 7.85
CA GLN A 370 9.50 23.85 8.78
C GLN A 370 8.91 22.45 8.60
N MET A 371 9.78 21.45 8.63
CA MET A 371 9.42 20.04 8.72
C MET A 371 10.04 19.46 9.99
N ASN A 372 9.20 19.01 10.92
CA ASN A 372 9.60 18.45 12.20
C ASN A 372 9.44 16.93 12.18
N LEU A 373 10.47 16.23 12.63
CA LEU A 373 10.53 14.78 12.69
C LEU A 373 10.78 14.33 14.13
N GLU A 374 10.01 13.37 14.57
CA GLU A 374 10.23 12.63 15.82
C GLU A 374 10.23 11.13 15.54
N VAL A 375 11.11 10.40 16.22
CA VAL A 375 11.09 8.95 16.29
C VAL A 375 10.66 8.56 17.69
N LEU A 376 9.59 7.78 17.79
CA LEU A 376 9.06 7.27 19.06
C LEU A 376 9.30 5.76 19.16
N ASP A 377 9.77 5.31 20.31
CA ASP A 377 9.95 3.88 20.60
C ASP A 377 8.62 3.19 20.96
N LEU A 378 8.69 1.90 21.29
CA LEU A 378 7.51 1.11 21.69
C LEU A 378 6.81 1.63 22.95
N ASP A 379 7.48 2.40 23.79
CA ASP A 379 6.90 2.98 25.00
C ASP A 379 6.40 4.41 24.77
N GLY A 380 6.44 4.89 23.52
CA GLY A 380 6.00 6.22 23.13
C GLY A 380 7.00 7.33 23.51
N LYS A 381 8.22 6.96 23.89
CA LYS A 381 9.28 7.93 24.20
C LYS A 381 9.96 8.41 22.93
N VAL A 382 10.13 9.73 22.82
CA VAL A 382 10.91 10.32 21.72
C VAL A 382 12.39 9.99 21.89
N VAL A 383 12.95 9.24 20.93
CA VAL A 383 14.37 8.83 20.91
C VAL A 383 15.20 9.66 19.93
N THR A 384 14.56 10.29 18.94
CA THR A 384 15.21 11.20 18.00
C THR A 384 14.25 12.35 17.68
N LYS A 385 14.78 13.57 17.61
CA LYS A 385 14.04 14.77 17.17
C LYS A 385 14.89 15.61 16.25
N LYS A 386 14.35 15.98 15.10
CA LYS A 386 15.02 16.79 14.09
C LYS A 386 14.05 17.80 13.48
N SER A 387 14.58 18.93 13.01
CA SER A 387 13.82 19.93 12.29
C SER A 387 14.59 20.37 11.05
N TYR A 388 13.87 20.55 9.95
CA TYR A 388 14.41 20.95 8.66
C TYR A 388 13.69 22.22 8.20
N THR A 389 14.43 23.13 7.60
CA THR A 389 13.88 24.33 6.97
C THR A 389 13.90 24.18 5.46
N ALA A 390 12.82 24.55 4.79
CA ALA A 390 12.75 24.54 3.32
C ALA A 390 13.85 25.44 2.76
N LYS A 391 14.48 24.98 1.66
CA LYS A 391 15.54 25.70 0.96
C LYS A 391 15.02 26.83 0.09
#